data_22566a5d741cc8ab1e5abc756135e6ef
#
_entry.id   22566a5d741cc8ab1e5abc756135e6ef
#
_cell.length_a   1.000
_cell.length_b   1.000
_cell.length_c   1.000
_cell.angle_alpha   90.00
_cell.angle_beta   90.00
_cell.angle_gamma   90.00
#
_symmetry.space_group_name_H-M   'P 1'
#
loop_
_entity.id
_entity.type
_entity.pdbx_description
1 polymer ?
#
loop_
_entity_poly.entity_id
_entity_poly.type
_entity_poly.pdbx_seq_one_letter_code
_entity_poly.pdbx_strand_id
1 'polypeptide(L)'
;MKYPDLSALPAELQEAVTSHGSLNVFRMLMHSPNLAKGMLALGDAVLRRNSLPDTLRELAIVRVGHVYKAEYEVHHHENIGRLVGLSEQAVAAAATGSAQGLSAPEAAVLTATDRLLDRHSLNAAERDQLLAFLTVNQLADLVITVGFYQLVCDFLNTFGVTTSGETPPYGDVPPAAGNEEG
;
A
#
# COMPACT_ATOMS: atom_id res chain seq x y z
N MET A 1 -11.97 -5.05 16.53
CA MET A 1 -13.39 -5.50 16.44
C MET A 1 -13.45 -7.00 16.16
N LYS A 2 -14.57 -7.70 16.46
CA LYS A 2 -14.73 -9.13 16.14
C LYS A 2 -14.93 -9.29 14.62
N TYR A 3 -14.29 -10.30 14.02
CA TYR A 3 -14.51 -10.65 12.61
C TYR A 3 -15.94 -11.15 12.37
N PRO A 4 -16.53 -10.87 11.20
CA PRO A 4 -17.86 -11.40 10.87
C PRO A 4 -17.81 -12.92 10.66
N ASP A 5 -18.96 -13.57 10.84
CA ASP A 5 -19.11 -14.97 10.50
C ASP A 5 -19.16 -15.13 8.98
N LEU A 6 -18.07 -15.60 8.42
CA LEU A 6 -17.96 -15.79 6.97
C LEU A 6 -18.93 -16.85 6.45
N SER A 7 -19.30 -17.84 7.27
CA SER A 7 -20.22 -18.91 6.83
C SER A 7 -21.65 -18.42 6.56
N ALA A 8 -22.00 -17.27 7.11
CA ALA A 8 -23.28 -16.61 6.88
C ALA A 8 -23.33 -15.77 5.59
N LEU A 9 -22.19 -15.59 4.91
CA LEU A 9 -22.10 -14.80 3.68
C LEU A 9 -22.41 -15.64 2.43
N PRO A 10 -22.80 -14.99 1.32
CA PRO A 10 -22.86 -15.65 0.01
C PRO A 10 -21.53 -16.33 -0.35
N ALA A 11 -21.59 -17.50 -0.98
CA ALA A 11 -20.42 -18.30 -1.37
C ALA A 11 -19.38 -17.49 -2.15
N GLU A 12 -19.81 -16.59 -3.01
CA GLU A 12 -18.95 -15.69 -3.78
C GLU A 12 -18.08 -14.78 -2.90
N LEU A 13 -18.60 -14.28 -1.78
CA LEU A 13 -17.83 -13.45 -0.85
C LEU A 13 -16.88 -14.30 0.00
N GLN A 14 -17.28 -15.53 0.35
CA GLN A 14 -16.38 -16.47 1.01
C GLN A 14 -15.19 -16.83 0.11
N GLU A 15 -15.45 -17.11 -1.16
CA GLU A 15 -14.42 -17.37 -2.17
C GLU A 15 -13.50 -16.15 -2.37
N ALA A 16 -14.06 -14.94 -2.39
CA ALA A 16 -13.28 -13.71 -2.51
C ALA A 16 -12.28 -13.55 -1.35
N VAL A 17 -12.66 -13.85 -0.11
CA VAL A 17 -11.73 -13.86 1.03
C VAL A 17 -10.65 -14.91 0.86
N THR A 18 -11.03 -16.13 0.46
CA THR A 18 -10.10 -17.26 0.32
C THR A 18 -9.08 -17.02 -0.80
N SER A 19 -9.53 -16.51 -1.94
CA SER A 19 -8.66 -16.21 -3.10
C SER A 19 -7.64 -15.11 -2.84
N HIS A 20 -7.90 -14.25 -1.83
CA HIS A 20 -6.97 -13.22 -1.36
C HIS A 20 -6.15 -13.68 -0.12
N GLY A 21 -5.94 -15.00 0.04
CA GLY A 21 -5.10 -15.56 1.09
C GLY A 21 -5.70 -15.52 2.50
N SER A 22 -6.99 -15.26 2.61
CA SER A 22 -7.70 -15.18 3.91
C SER A 22 -7.10 -14.16 4.90
N LEU A 23 -6.43 -13.13 4.39
CA LEU A 23 -5.86 -12.08 5.23
C LEU A 23 -6.94 -11.35 6.02
N ASN A 24 -6.58 -10.89 7.19
CA ASN A 24 -7.51 -10.30 8.15
C ASN A 24 -8.22 -9.05 7.63
N VAL A 25 -7.57 -8.25 6.79
CA VAL A 25 -8.20 -7.10 6.11
C VAL A 25 -9.40 -7.53 5.27
N PHE A 26 -9.28 -8.62 4.49
CA PHE A 26 -10.37 -9.12 3.63
C PHE A 26 -11.48 -9.75 4.45
N ARG A 27 -11.14 -10.45 5.55
CA ARG A 27 -12.13 -10.97 6.50
C ARG A 27 -12.90 -9.84 7.16
N MET A 28 -12.22 -8.77 7.61
CA MET A 28 -12.85 -7.63 8.25
C MET A 28 -13.71 -6.83 7.27
N LEU A 29 -13.28 -6.73 6.00
CA LEU A 29 -14.03 -6.06 4.92
C LEU A 29 -15.43 -6.64 4.73
N MET A 30 -15.66 -7.89 5.10
CA MET A 30 -16.96 -8.55 5.01
C MET A 30 -18.02 -7.99 5.98
N HIS A 31 -17.67 -7.05 6.86
CA HIS A 31 -18.65 -6.20 7.53
C HIS A 31 -19.38 -5.23 6.55
N SER A 32 -18.82 -5.03 5.35
CA SER A 32 -19.43 -4.24 4.28
C SER A 32 -19.58 -5.05 2.99
N PRO A 33 -20.43 -6.11 2.99
CA PRO A 33 -20.50 -7.05 1.88
C PRO A 33 -20.91 -6.39 0.55
N ASN A 34 -21.71 -5.33 0.60
CA ASN A 34 -22.16 -4.60 -0.60
C ASN A 34 -21.03 -3.80 -1.29
N LEU A 35 -20.01 -3.34 -0.54
CA LEU A 35 -18.89 -2.59 -1.07
C LEU A 35 -17.66 -3.48 -1.31
N ALA A 36 -17.60 -4.65 -0.67
CA ALA A 36 -16.45 -5.53 -0.69
C ALA A 36 -15.97 -5.85 -2.11
N LYS A 37 -16.88 -6.20 -3.03
CA LYS A 37 -16.52 -6.51 -4.42
C LYS A 37 -15.83 -5.35 -5.13
N GLY A 38 -16.37 -4.14 -4.99
CA GLY A 38 -15.79 -2.94 -5.61
C GLY A 38 -14.41 -2.62 -5.02
N MET A 39 -14.27 -2.75 -3.70
CA MET A 39 -13.01 -2.49 -3.02
C MET A 39 -11.94 -3.52 -3.40
N LEU A 40 -12.28 -4.82 -3.43
CA LEU A 40 -11.38 -5.87 -3.87
C LEU A 40 -10.96 -5.70 -5.34
N ALA A 41 -11.90 -5.38 -6.24
CA ALA A 41 -11.60 -5.15 -7.64
C ALA A 41 -10.67 -3.95 -7.86
N LEU A 42 -10.84 -2.86 -7.10
CA LEU A 42 -9.96 -1.71 -7.14
C LEU A 42 -8.58 -2.05 -6.54
N GLY A 43 -8.54 -2.76 -5.42
CA GLY A 43 -7.29 -3.22 -4.80
C GLY A 43 -6.47 -4.09 -5.75
N ASP A 44 -7.11 -5.07 -6.41
CA ASP A 44 -6.46 -5.89 -7.44
C ASP A 44 -5.94 -5.04 -8.62
N ALA A 45 -6.68 -4.02 -9.03
CA ALA A 45 -6.23 -3.13 -10.08
C ALA A 45 -5.01 -2.31 -9.65
N VAL A 46 -5.04 -1.76 -8.45
CA VAL A 46 -3.93 -0.97 -7.88
C VAL A 46 -2.68 -1.83 -7.71
N LEU A 47 -2.80 -3.08 -7.29
CA LEU A 47 -1.64 -3.95 -7.04
C LEU A 47 -1.11 -4.65 -8.31
N ARG A 48 -1.98 -5.02 -9.26
CA ARG A 48 -1.62 -5.92 -10.36
C ARG A 48 -1.69 -5.30 -11.75
N ARG A 49 -2.39 -4.17 -11.92
CA ARG A 49 -2.61 -3.49 -13.21
C ARG A 49 -2.18 -2.04 -13.22
N ASN A 50 -1.56 -1.60 -12.15
CA ASN A 50 -0.99 -0.27 -12.02
C ASN A 50 0.19 -0.09 -13.00
N SER A 51 0.26 1.04 -13.67
CA SER A 51 1.36 1.33 -14.60
C SER A 51 2.59 1.96 -13.93
N LEU A 52 2.47 2.35 -12.66
CA LEU A 52 3.59 2.84 -11.87
C LEU A 52 4.61 1.70 -11.65
N PRO A 53 5.92 1.94 -11.74
CA PRO A 53 6.92 0.95 -11.35
C PRO A 53 6.64 0.41 -9.95
N ASP A 54 6.74 -0.91 -9.79
CA ASP A 54 6.36 -1.60 -8.55
C ASP A 54 7.05 -1.01 -7.31
N THR A 55 8.34 -0.68 -7.39
CA THR A 55 9.07 -0.06 -6.28
C THR A 55 8.54 1.32 -5.91
N LEU A 56 8.15 2.14 -6.89
CA LEU A 56 7.57 3.46 -6.64
C LEU A 56 6.15 3.36 -6.07
N ARG A 57 5.38 2.37 -6.53
CA ARG A 57 4.06 2.06 -5.97
C ARG A 57 4.17 1.67 -4.49
N GLU A 58 5.03 0.70 -4.17
CA GLU A 58 5.21 0.24 -2.79
C GLU A 58 5.79 1.35 -1.89
N LEU A 59 6.72 2.17 -2.39
CA LEU A 59 7.21 3.34 -1.65
C LEU A 59 6.07 4.27 -1.23
N ALA A 60 5.15 4.57 -2.14
CA ALA A 60 3.99 5.41 -1.84
C ALA A 60 3.05 4.73 -0.82
N ILE A 61 2.77 3.43 -0.97
CA ILE A 61 1.89 2.67 -0.08
C ILE A 61 2.47 2.61 1.33
N VAL A 62 3.74 2.23 1.47
CA VAL A 62 4.43 2.17 2.77
C VAL A 62 4.43 3.55 3.44
N ARG A 63 4.65 4.63 2.65
CA ARG A 63 4.57 6.00 3.19
C ARG A 63 3.18 6.32 3.74
N VAL A 64 2.10 5.99 3.04
CA VAL A 64 0.73 6.16 3.53
C VAL A 64 0.55 5.40 4.84
N GLY A 65 0.96 4.14 4.89
CA GLY A 65 0.88 3.31 6.10
C GLY A 65 1.54 3.94 7.32
N HIS A 66 2.76 4.47 7.16
CA HIS A 66 3.47 5.15 8.24
C HIS A 66 2.80 6.45 8.69
N VAL A 67 2.33 7.29 7.76
CA VAL A 67 1.63 8.55 8.10
C VAL A 67 0.35 8.27 8.88
N TYR A 68 -0.38 7.24 8.47
CA TYR A 68 -1.62 6.80 9.13
C TYR A 68 -1.38 5.95 10.38
N LYS A 69 -0.13 5.56 10.66
CA LYS A 69 0.23 4.62 11.74
C LYS A 69 -0.56 3.31 11.65
N ALA A 70 -0.77 2.84 10.44
CA ALA A 70 -1.47 1.60 10.14
C ALA A 70 -0.46 0.44 10.15
N GLU A 71 -0.13 -0.09 11.34
CA GLU A 71 0.89 -1.13 11.52
C GLU A 71 0.65 -2.37 10.64
N TYR A 72 -0.59 -2.74 10.43
CA TYR A 72 -0.97 -3.82 9.54
C TYR A 72 -0.50 -3.56 8.11
N GLU A 73 -0.77 -2.36 7.61
CA GLU A 73 -0.41 -1.96 6.25
C GLU A 73 1.10 -1.88 6.07
N VAL A 74 1.78 -1.23 7.02
CA VAL A 74 3.24 -1.14 7.04
C VAL A 74 3.86 -2.53 7.00
N HIS A 75 3.42 -3.45 7.88
CA HIS A 75 3.94 -4.82 7.92
C HIS A 75 3.83 -5.54 6.56
N HIS A 76 2.66 -5.49 5.93
CA HIS A 76 2.45 -6.19 4.67
C HIS A 76 3.22 -5.54 3.52
N HIS A 77 3.15 -4.23 3.38
CA HIS A 77 3.71 -3.54 2.22
C HIS A 77 5.21 -3.28 2.30
N GLU A 78 5.83 -3.24 3.48
CA GLU A 78 7.29 -3.32 3.58
C GLU A 78 7.80 -4.67 3.04
N ASN A 79 7.14 -5.78 3.39
CA ASN A 79 7.52 -7.10 2.89
C ASN A 79 7.31 -7.22 1.37
N ILE A 80 6.16 -6.78 0.86
CA ILE A 80 5.87 -6.76 -0.58
C ILE A 80 6.88 -5.85 -1.30
N GLY A 81 7.18 -4.67 -0.74
CA GLY A 81 8.16 -3.74 -1.28
C GLY A 81 9.55 -4.38 -1.46
N ARG A 82 10.03 -5.09 -0.42
CA ARG A 82 11.29 -5.85 -0.51
C ARG A 82 11.26 -6.91 -1.61
N LEU A 83 10.15 -7.63 -1.76
CA LEU A 83 9.98 -8.64 -2.82
C LEU A 83 10.06 -8.04 -4.22
N VAL A 84 9.58 -6.83 -4.43
CA VAL A 84 9.65 -6.15 -5.73
C VAL A 84 10.93 -5.32 -5.90
N GLY A 85 11.84 -5.35 -4.92
CA GLY A 85 13.15 -4.70 -5.01
C GLY A 85 13.22 -3.29 -4.41
N LEU A 86 12.27 -2.90 -3.56
CA LEU A 86 12.38 -1.65 -2.79
C LEU A 86 13.57 -1.75 -1.82
N SER A 87 14.50 -0.81 -1.89
CA SER A 87 15.68 -0.81 -1.03
C SER A 87 15.36 -0.53 0.43
N GLU A 88 16.18 -1.03 1.36
CA GLU A 88 16.04 -0.70 2.79
C GLU A 88 16.14 0.81 3.05
N GLN A 89 16.91 1.52 2.24
CA GLN A 89 16.98 2.98 2.29
C GLN A 89 15.63 3.61 1.94
N ALA A 90 14.94 3.11 0.91
CA ALA A 90 13.62 3.59 0.53
C ALA A 90 12.55 3.23 1.57
N VAL A 91 12.63 2.04 2.20
CA VAL A 91 11.78 1.66 3.34
C VAL A 91 11.98 2.63 4.50
N ALA A 92 13.22 2.92 4.89
CA ALA A 92 13.53 3.88 5.94
C ALA A 92 13.09 5.31 5.61
N ALA A 93 13.19 5.69 4.33
CA ALA A 93 12.69 6.98 3.84
C ALA A 93 11.17 7.08 3.93
N ALA A 94 10.45 6.00 3.58
CA ALA A 94 8.99 5.94 3.74
C ALA A 94 8.57 6.10 5.21
N ALA A 95 9.30 5.51 6.15
CA ALA A 95 9.03 5.65 7.58
C ALA A 95 9.20 7.09 8.07
N THR A 96 10.28 7.75 7.67
CA THR A 96 10.67 9.08 8.20
C THR A 96 10.13 10.25 7.37
N GLY A 97 9.78 10.05 6.10
CA GLY A 97 9.48 11.12 5.14
C GLY A 97 10.72 11.84 4.60
N SER A 98 11.93 11.35 4.94
CA SER A 98 13.18 11.96 4.46
C SER A 98 13.56 11.42 3.09
N ALA A 99 13.65 12.29 2.10
CA ALA A 99 14.09 11.91 0.75
C ALA A 99 15.62 11.81 0.61
N GLN A 100 16.37 11.95 1.70
CA GLN A 100 17.84 11.91 1.65
C GLN A 100 18.34 10.55 1.17
N GLY A 101 19.17 10.57 0.14
CA GLY A 101 19.79 9.37 -0.42
C GLY A 101 18.92 8.56 -1.39
N LEU A 102 17.67 8.97 -1.61
CA LEU A 102 16.81 8.37 -2.62
C LEU A 102 17.23 8.82 -4.04
N SER A 103 16.91 8.01 -5.03
CA SER A 103 16.96 8.44 -6.44
C SER A 103 15.96 9.56 -6.68
N ALA A 104 16.17 10.35 -7.76
CA ALA A 104 15.29 11.47 -8.08
C ALA A 104 13.82 11.06 -8.27
N PRO A 105 13.48 9.93 -8.97
CA PRO A 105 12.09 9.45 -9.04
C PRO A 105 11.50 9.07 -7.68
N GLU A 106 12.24 8.35 -6.83
CA GLU A 106 11.78 7.96 -5.50
C GLU A 106 11.52 9.17 -4.60
N ALA A 107 12.46 10.15 -4.60
CA ALA A 107 12.31 11.38 -3.85
C ALA A 107 11.09 12.20 -4.32
N ALA A 108 10.85 12.26 -5.62
CA ALA A 108 9.69 12.94 -6.18
C ALA A 108 8.37 12.25 -5.79
N VAL A 109 8.30 10.91 -5.85
CA VAL A 109 7.11 10.14 -5.46
C VAL A 109 6.86 10.25 -3.97
N LEU A 110 7.89 10.13 -3.11
CA LEU A 110 7.75 10.28 -1.66
C LEU A 110 7.21 11.67 -1.30
N THR A 111 7.78 12.72 -1.88
CA THR A 111 7.33 14.09 -1.67
C THR A 111 5.90 14.30 -2.15
N ALA A 112 5.55 13.77 -3.32
CA ALA A 112 4.20 13.87 -3.87
C ALA A 112 3.18 13.15 -2.98
N THR A 113 3.54 11.97 -2.45
CA THR A 113 2.70 11.24 -1.51
C THR A 113 2.41 12.09 -0.28
N ASP A 114 3.43 12.71 0.35
CA ASP A 114 3.25 13.60 1.48
C ASP A 114 2.34 14.80 1.15
N ARG A 115 2.48 15.38 -0.06
CA ARG A 115 1.62 16.49 -0.50
C ARG A 115 0.17 16.08 -0.69
N LEU A 116 -0.06 14.89 -1.26
CA LEU A 116 -1.41 14.34 -1.40
C LEU A 116 -2.04 14.05 -0.04
N LEU A 117 -1.27 13.58 0.93
CA LEU A 117 -1.75 13.33 2.29
C LEU A 117 -2.06 14.60 3.07
N ASP A 118 -1.23 15.64 2.92
CA ASP A 118 -1.34 16.91 3.66
C ASP A 118 -2.35 17.88 3.03
N ARG A 119 -2.26 18.06 1.69
CA ARG A 119 -3.00 19.11 0.98
C ARG A 119 -4.08 18.59 0.02
N HIS A 120 -4.18 17.26 -0.12
CA HIS A 120 -5.13 16.58 -1.01
C HIS A 120 -5.00 16.96 -2.50
N SER A 121 -3.87 17.52 -2.90
CA SER A 121 -3.61 17.94 -4.28
C SER A 121 -2.13 18.20 -4.54
N LEU A 122 -1.76 18.13 -5.82
CA LEU A 122 -0.46 18.58 -6.34
C LEU A 122 -0.66 19.87 -7.14
N ASN A 123 0.21 20.85 -6.93
CA ASN A 123 0.25 22.05 -7.77
C ASN A 123 0.93 21.78 -9.13
N ALA A 124 0.93 22.77 -10.03
CA ALA A 124 1.50 22.61 -11.38
C ALA A 124 2.99 22.21 -11.35
N ALA A 125 3.79 22.89 -10.53
CA ALA A 125 5.23 22.62 -10.46
C ALA A 125 5.54 21.22 -9.93
N GLU A 126 4.77 20.73 -8.95
CA GLU A 126 4.91 19.37 -8.40
C GLU A 126 4.51 18.30 -9.45
N ARG A 127 3.46 18.55 -10.22
CA ARG A 127 3.10 17.67 -11.34
C ARG A 127 4.18 17.65 -12.42
N ASP A 128 4.73 18.81 -12.78
CA ASP A 128 5.78 18.90 -13.79
C ASP A 128 7.06 18.17 -13.36
N GLN A 129 7.42 18.23 -12.07
CA GLN A 129 8.51 17.46 -11.49
C GLN A 129 8.29 15.95 -11.64
N LEU A 130 7.09 15.45 -11.34
CA LEU A 130 6.77 14.03 -11.50
C LEU A 130 6.76 13.63 -12.98
N LEU A 131 6.22 14.46 -13.86
CA LEU A 131 6.15 14.20 -15.30
C LEU A 131 7.52 14.20 -15.98
N ALA A 132 8.59 14.65 -15.32
CA ALA A 132 9.96 14.42 -15.77
C ALA A 132 10.39 12.94 -15.71
N PHE A 133 9.70 12.11 -14.90
CA PHE A 133 10.02 10.69 -14.68
C PHE A 133 8.84 9.77 -15.00
N LEU A 134 7.62 10.26 -14.87
CA LEU A 134 6.37 9.49 -15.01
C LEU A 134 5.59 9.96 -16.25
N THR A 135 4.86 9.05 -16.84
CA THR A 135 3.79 9.39 -17.80
C THR A 135 2.59 9.97 -17.07
N VAL A 136 1.68 10.63 -17.77
CA VAL A 136 0.40 11.10 -17.21
C VAL A 136 -0.41 9.94 -16.63
N ASN A 137 -0.38 8.76 -17.27
CA ASN A 137 -1.05 7.56 -16.78
C ASN A 137 -0.47 7.13 -15.42
N GLN A 138 0.85 7.08 -15.30
CA GLN A 138 1.53 6.72 -14.05
C GLN A 138 1.28 7.74 -12.94
N LEU A 139 1.20 9.01 -13.27
CA LEU A 139 0.83 10.06 -12.32
C LEU A 139 -0.62 9.87 -11.83
N ALA A 140 -1.55 9.54 -12.72
CA ALA A 140 -2.93 9.24 -12.34
C ALA A 140 -3.00 8.01 -11.42
N ASP A 141 -2.26 6.96 -11.76
CA ASP A 141 -2.17 5.74 -10.95
C ASP A 141 -1.57 6.02 -9.56
N LEU A 142 -0.57 6.90 -9.45
CA LEU A 142 -0.01 7.33 -8.16
C LEU A 142 -1.09 8.00 -7.28
N VAL A 143 -1.84 8.95 -7.85
CA VAL A 143 -2.88 9.68 -7.11
C VAL A 143 -3.99 8.71 -6.64
N ILE A 144 -4.42 7.79 -7.51
CA ILE A 144 -5.41 6.76 -7.17
C ILE A 144 -4.87 5.83 -6.08
N THR A 145 -3.61 5.39 -6.20
CA THR A 145 -2.96 4.52 -5.21
C THR A 145 -2.95 5.17 -3.83
N VAL A 146 -2.48 6.40 -3.73
CA VAL A 146 -2.43 7.14 -2.45
C VAL A 146 -3.84 7.26 -1.85
N GLY A 147 -4.84 7.66 -2.64
CA GLY A 147 -6.23 7.80 -2.17
C GLY A 147 -6.85 6.48 -1.74
N PHE A 148 -6.59 5.39 -2.46
CA PHE A 148 -7.05 4.07 -2.10
C PHE A 148 -6.46 3.61 -0.77
N TYR A 149 -5.16 3.79 -0.57
CA TYR A 149 -4.49 3.36 0.66
C TYR A 149 -4.80 4.26 1.87
N GLN A 150 -5.19 5.51 1.68
CA GLN A 150 -5.80 6.31 2.75
C GLN A 150 -7.08 5.64 3.26
N LEU A 151 -7.98 5.25 2.34
CA LEU A 151 -9.22 4.53 2.69
C LEU A 151 -8.92 3.20 3.40
N VAL A 152 -7.93 2.43 2.90
CA VAL A 152 -7.53 1.16 3.53
C VAL A 152 -7.02 1.40 4.95
N CYS A 153 -6.11 2.36 5.16
CA CYS A 153 -5.56 2.67 6.47
C CYS A 153 -6.63 3.15 7.46
N ASP A 154 -7.57 4.00 7.03
CA ASP A 154 -8.70 4.43 7.85
C ASP A 154 -9.55 3.23 8.30
N PHE A 155 -9.81 2.29 7.39
CA PHE A 155 -10.55 1.07 7.68
C PHE A 155 -9.78 0.19 8.68
N LEU A 156 -8.51 -0.09 8.42
CA LEU A 156 -7.65 -0.92 9.27
C LEU A 156 -7.59 -0.39 10.71
N ASN A 157 -7.32 0.90 10.85
CA ASN A 157 -7.20 1.55 12.15
C ASN A 157 -8.54 1.59 12.91
N THR A 158 -9.63 1.92 12.19
CA THR A 158 -10.97 2.01 12.79
C THR A 158 -11.45 0.65 13.31
N PHE A 159 -11.18 -0.42 12.59
CA PHE A 159 -11.62 -1.77 12.95
C PHE A 159 -10.60 -2.52 13.82
N GLY A 160 -9.41 -1.98 14.00
CA GLY A 160 -8.33 -2.60 14.80
C GLY A 160 -7.85 -3.90 14.17
N VAL A 161 -7.60 -3.90 12.85
CA VAL A 161 -7.10 -5.08 12.13
C VAL A 161 -5.63 -5.30 12.47
N THR A 162 -5.27 -6.54 12.78
CA THR A 162 -3.90 -6.94 13.12
C THR A 162 -3.49 -8.18 12.32
N THR A 163 -2.21 -8.46 12.25
CA THR A 163 -1.64 -9.64 11.58
C THR A 163 -1.78 -10.94 12.39
N SER A 164 -2.38 -10.87 13.58
CA SER A 164 -2.52 -12.02 14.47
C SER A 164 -3.30 -13.17 13.81
N GLY A 165 -2.67 -14.36 13.77
CA GLY A 165 -3.27 -15.55 13.19
C GLY A 165 -3.26 -15.61 11.66
N GLU A 166 -2.56 -14.72 10.99
CA GLU A 166 -2.35 -14.77 9.54
C GLU A 166 -1.17 -15.65 9.15
N THR A 167 -1.26 -16.19 7.95
CA THR A 167 -0.13 -16.76 7.22
C THR A 167 -0.06 -16.02 5.88
N PRO A 168 0.79 -15.01 5.76
CA PRO A 168 0.89 -14.23 4.53
C PRO A 168 1.24 -15.11 3.32
N PRO A 169 0.66 -14.89 2.15
CA PRO A 169 0.89 -15.72 0.97
C PRO A 169 2.32 -15.58 0.39
N TYR A 170 3.06 -14.56 0.81
CA TYR A 170 4.45 -14.31 0.40
C TYR A 170 5.48 -14.83 1.42
N GLY A 171 5.05 -15.41 2.57
CA GLY A 171 5.95 -15.86 3.64
C GLY A 171 6.62 -14.70 4.39
N ASP A 172 7.56 -15.04 5.29
CA ASP A 172 8.42 -14.07 5.93
C ASP A 172 9.54 -13.67 4.95
N VAL A 173 9.64 -12.40 4.62
CA VAL A 173 10.71 -11.84 3.81
C VAL A 173 11.78 -11.27 4.76
N PRO A 174 12.98 -11.86 4.82
CA PRO A 174 14.05 -11.28 5.63
C PRO A 174 14.42 -9.90 5.06
N PRO A 175 14.88 -8.96 5.91
CA PRO A 175 15.44 -7.71 5.42
C PRO A 175 16.55 -8.02 4.42
N ALA A 176 16.66 -7.22 3.35
CA ALA A 176 17.74 -7.38 2.38
C ALA A 176 19.07 -7.36 3.15
N ALA A 177 19.92 -8.34 2.87
CA ALA A 177 21.24 -8.42 3.50
C ALA A 177 21.95 -7.09 3.24
N GLY A 178 22.19 -6.33 4.29
CA GLY A 178 23.00 -5.13 4.22
C GLY A 178 24.32 -5.47 3.52
N ASN A 179 24.71 -4.72 2.53
CA ASN A 179 26.05 -4.79 2.00
C ASN A 179 26.99 -4.51 3.17
N GLU A 180 27.54 -5.58 3.75
CA GLU A 180 28.73 -5.47 4.58
C GLU A 180 29.85 -5.04 3.61
N GLU A 181 29.99 -3.74 3.42
CA GLU A 181 31.22 -3.19 2.84
C GLU A 181 32.33 -3.40 3.86
N GLY A 182 33.21 -4.37 3.53
CA GLY A 182 34.48 -4.56 4.20
C GLY A 182 35.50 -3.49 3.83
#